data_825c44b3f94a1a08f9db5b4ca4b03c13
#
_entry.id   825c44b3f94a1a08f9db5b4ca4b03c13
#
_cell.length_a   1.000
_cell.length_b   1.000
_cell.length_c   1.000
_cell.angle_alpha   90.00
_cell.angle_beta   90.00
_cell.angle_gamma   90.00
#
_symmetry.space_group_name_H-M   'P 1'
#
loop_
_entity.id
_entity.type
_entity.pdbx_description
1 polymer ?
#
loop_
_entity_poly.entity_id
_entity_poly.type
_entity_poly.pdbx_seq_one_letter_code
_entity_poly.pdbx_strand_id
1 'polypeptide(L)'
;IVLLLRDSEKNRKKFANYLNDPSVKIVWGDLKKYDDVLKCVEGSDYVLHVGGMVSPSADYYPTKTIQTNTTAAKNIVDAVKAQPNKDDIKVVYIGTVAQTGDRNAPIHWARTGDPIKISIYDHYAISKTIAESIFAESGLKHWVSLRQSGILYPDILKNIDPIMFHVPINGVLEWATVEDSGRLLANICEPDVPED
;
A
#
# COMPACT_ATOMS: atom_id res chain seq x y z
N ILE A 1 -11.49 4.25 -13.84
CA ILE A 1 -10.36 4.02 -12.93
C ILE A 1 -9.17 4.86 -13.40
N VAL A 2 -8.46 5.54 -12.46
CA VAL A 2 -7.21 6.27 -12.78
C VAL A 2 -6.04 5.53 -12.13
N LEU A 3 -5.03 5.20 -12.92
CA LEU A 3 -3.84 4.48 -12.46
C LEU A 3 -2.61 5.39 -12.55
N LEU A 4 -1.93 5.64 -11.42
CA LEU A 4 -0.61 6.24 -11.40
C LEU A 4 0.45 5.16 -11.54
N LEU A 5 1.15 5.12 -12.64
CA LEU A 5 2.17 4.12 -12.94
C LEU A 5 3.52 4.80 -13.24
N ARG A 6 4.60 4.23 -12.67
CA ARG A 6 5.94 4.67 -13.02
C ARG A 6 6.20 4.42 -14.51
N ASP A 7 6.67 5.44 -15.21
CA ASP A 7 7.04 5.32 -16.60
C ASP A 7 8.29 4.44 -16.75
N SER A 8 8.08 3.24 -17.22
CA SER A 8 9.13 2.25 -17.51
C SER A 8 8.65 1.33 -18.63
N GLU A 9 9.59 0.80 -19.40
CA GLU A 9 9.29 -0.16 -20.46
C GLU A 9 8.52 -1.38 -19.93
N LYS A 10 8.91 -1.89 -18.75
CA LYS A 10 8.22 -2.99 -18.07
C LYS A 10 6.75 -2.66 -17.80
N ASN A 11 6.47 -1.48 -17.27
CA ASN A 11 5.09 -1.08 -16.97
C ASN A 11 4.30 -0.81 -18.26
N ARG A 12 4.90 -0.14 -19.23
CA ARG A 12 4.25 0.09 -20.53
C ARG A 12 3.83 -1.21 -21.20
N LYS A 13 4.71 -2.23 -21.18
CA LYS A 13 4.41 -3.57 -21.70
C LYS A 13 3.31 -4.27 -20.89
N LYS A 14 3.40 -4.23 -19.56
CA LYS A 14 2.44 -4.91 -18.66
C LYS A 14 1.03 -4.34 -18.79
N PHE A 15 0.90 -3.03 -18.95
CA PHE A 15 -0.39 -2.33 -18.99
C PHE A 15 -0.84 -1.96 -20.40
N ALA A 16 -0.19 -2.51 -21.45
CA ALA A 16 -0.51 -2.20 -22.84
C ALA A 16 -1.99 -2.44 -23.21
N ASN A 17 -2.57 -3.51 -22.67
CA ASN A 17 -3.98 -3.89 -22.95
C ASN A 17 -4.98 -2.88 -22.37
N TYR A 18 -4.60 -2.10 -21.37
CA TYR A 18 -5.47 -1.10 -20.74
C TYR A 18 -5.39 0.27 -21.39
N LEU A 19 -4.45 0.49 -22.31
CA LEU A 19 -4.29 1.79 -22.99
C LEU A 19 -5.50 2.16 -23.86
N ASN A 20 -6.22 1.16 -24.36
CA ASN A 20 -7.40 1.33 -25.21
C ASN A 20 -8.71 1.08 -24.45
N ASP A 21 -8.66 0.84 -23.15
CA ASP A 21 -9.85 0.66 -22.33
C ASP A 21 -10.39 2.03 -21.90
N PRO A 22 -11.61 2.41 -22.35
CA PRO A 22 -12.18 3.72 -22.03
C PRO A 22 -12.49 3.92 -20.55
N SER A 23 -12.55 2.83 -19.76
CA SER A 23 -12.77 2.88 -18.31
C SER A 23 -11.48 3.10 -17.51
N VAL A 24 -10.32 3.07 -18.17
CA VAL A 24 -9.00 3.16 -17.52
C VAL A 24 -8.20 4.33 -18.07
N LYS A 25 -7.86 5.28 -17.20
CA LYS A 25 -6.93 6.37 -17.50
C LYS A 25 -5.58 6.07 -16.84
N ILE A 26 -4.50 6.05 -17.62
CA ILE A 26 -3.15 5.87 -17.09
C ILE A 26 -2.43 7.21 -17.04
N VAL A 27 -1.92 7.56 -15.86
CA VAL A 27 -1.01 8.68 -15.63
C VAL A 27 0.38 8.10 -15.44
N TRP A 28 1.27 8.37 -16.41
CA TRP A 28 2.69 8.00 -16.30
C TRP A 28 3.42 9.02 -15.43
N GLY A 29 3.80 8.62 -14.21
CA GLY A 29 4.36 9.54 -13.22
C GLY A 29 5.03 8.84 -12.04
N ASP A 30 5.29 9.61 -11.00
CA ASP A 30 5.95 9.15 -9.77
C ASP A 30 5.16 9.63 -8.54
N LEU A 31 4.87 8.73 -7.59
CA LEU A 31 4.23 9.04 -6.31
C LEU A 31 4.96 10.15 -5.51
N LYS A 32 6.25 10.34 -5.75
CA LYS A 32 7.03 11.41 -5.12
C LYS A 32 6.80 12.79 -5.73
N LYS A 33 6.14 12.86 -6.87
CA LYS A 33 5.80 14.13 -7.53
C LYS A 33 4.35 14.48 -7.25
N TYR A 34 4.17 15.56 -6.49
CA TYR A 34 2.84 16.02 -6.12
C TYR A 34 1.89 16.22 -7.31
N ASP A 35 2.36 16.86 -8.38
CA ASP A 35 1.53 17.13 -9.57
C ASP A 35 1.04 15.86 -10.27
N ASP A 36 1.85 14.76 -10.23
CA ASP A 36 1.44 13.50 -10.83
C ASP A 36 0.36 12.81 -9.96
N VAL A 37 0.49 12.91 -8.63
CA VAL A 37 -0.51 12.41 -7.68
C VAL A 37 -1.81 13.22 -7.80
N LEU A 38 -1.70 14.55 -7.84
CA LEU A 38 -2.85 15.45 -7.95
C LEU A 38 -3.72 15.12 -9.17
N LYS A 39 -3.11 14.90 -10.34
CA LYS A 39 -3.81 14.48 -11.58
C LYS A 39 -4.59 13.18 -11.45
N CYS A 40 -4.19 12.31 -10.52
CA CYS A 40 -4.88 11.04 -10.29
C CYS A 40 -6.01 11.17 -9.26
N VAL A 41 -5.86 12.07 -8.30
CA VAL A 41 -6.83 12.29 -7.23
C VAL A 41 -7.99 13.19 -7.70
N GLU A 42 -7.74 14.03 -8.68
CA GLU A 42 -8.74 14.95 -9.20
C GLU A 42 -10.01 14.23 -9.68
N GLY A 43 -11.16 14.58 -9.08
CA GLY A 43 -12.47 14.01 -9.40
C GLY A 43 -12.66 12.55 -8.95
N SER A 44 -11.83 12.02 -8.04
CA SER A 44 -11.99 10.68 -7.50
C SER A 44 -12.87 10.67 -6.24
N ASP A 45 -13.62 9.59 -6.06
CA ASP A 45 -14.38 9.29 -4.83
C ASP A 45 -13.54 8.44 -3.87
N TYR A 46 -12.67 7.60 -4.42
CA TYR A 46 -11.79 6.69 -3.67
C TYR A 46 -10.34 6.83 -4.12
N VAL A 47 -9.43 6.81 -3.16
CA VAL A 47 -7.98 6.80 -3.40
C VAL A 47 -7.37 5.56 -2.76
N LEU A 48 -6.95 4.60 -3.59
CA LEU A 48 -6.31 3.37 -3.14
C LEU A 48 -4.78 3.51 -3.22
N HIS A 49 -4.12 3.75 -2.07
CA HIS A 49 -2.67 3.87 -2.01
C HIS A 49 -1.99 2.51 -1.88
N VAL A 50 -1.85 1.81 -3.00
CA VAL A 50 -1.22 0.48 -3.10
C VAL A 50 0.28 0.55 -3.35
N GLY A 51 0.76 1.66 -3.93
CA GLY A 51 2.15 1.83 -4.36
C GLY A 51 3.13 2.10 -3.22
N GLY A 52 4.37 1.67 -3.39
CA GLY A 52 5.46 1.94 -2.45
C GLY A 52 6.71 1.13 -2.76
N MET A 53 7.79 1.36 -2.00
CA MET A 53 8.94 0.49 -1.97
C MET A 53 8.71 -0.61 -0.93
N VAL A 54 8.99 -1.86 -1.33
CA VAL A 54 8.81 -3.07 -0.51
C VAL A 54 10.12 -3.85 -0.43
N SER A 55 10.23 -4.77 0.54
CA SER A 55 11.36 -5.72 0.59
C SER A 55 11.36 -6.61 -0.67
N PRO A 56 12.55 -7.09 -1.12
CA PRO A 56 13.87 -6.87 -0.50
C PRO A 56 14.51 -5.50 -0.81
N SER A 57 13.95 -4.70 -1.73
CA SER A 57 14.52 -3.39 -2.09
C SER A 57 14.56 -2.40 -0.91
N ALA A 58 13.60 -2.52 0.02
CA ALA A 58 13.56 -1.67 1.21
C ALA A 58 14.77 -1.89 2.11
N ASP A 59 15.25 -3.11 2.20
CA ASP A 59 16.36 -3.50 3.06
C ASP A 59 17.71 -3.05 2.47
N TYR A 60 17.83 -3.08 1.14
CA TYR A 60 19.03 -2.59 0.44
C TYR A 60 19.12 -1.06 0.40
N TYR A 61 17.98 -0.37 0.42
CA TYR A 61 17.91 1.10 0.26
C TYR A 61 17.03 1.75 1.34
N PRO A 62 17.37 1.63 2.63
CA PRO A 62 16.50 2.04 3.74
C PRO A 62 16.11 3.52 3.69
N THR A 63 17.07 4.41 3.52
CA THR A 63 16.82 5.87 3.43
C THR A 63 15.89 6.20 2.27
N LYS A 64 16.14 5.62 1.09
CA LYS A 64 15.29 5.83 -0.10
C LYS A 64 13.88 5.29 0.12
N THR A 65 13.75 4.16 0.83
CA THR A 65 12.46 3.57 1.14
C THR A 65 11.63 4.46 2.06
N ILE A 66 12.23 4.93 3.14
CA ILE A 66 11.56 5.85 4.06
C ILE A 66 11.13 7.10 3.29
N GLN A 67 12.03 7.75 2.56
CA GLN A 67 11.71 8.94 1.78
C GLN A 67 10.61 8.69 0.75
N THR A 68 10.68 7.57 0.01
CA THR A 68 9.69 7.28 -1.04
C THR A 68 8.31 7.04 -0.46
N ASN A 69 8.19 6.18 0.58
CA ASN A 69 6.91 5.81 1.14
C ASN A 69 6.25 6.96 1.91
N THR A 70 7.05 7.75 2.64
CA THR A 70 6.53 8.90 3.38
C THR A 70 6.17 10.08 2.47
N THR A 71 6.99 10.38 1.45
CA THR A 71 6.67 11.43 0.47
C THR A 71 5.41 11.07 -0.32
N ALA A 72 5.25 9.79 -0.71
CA ALA A 72 4.05 9.32 -1.38
C ALA A 72 2.79 9.53 -0.53
N ALA A 73 2.83 9.12 0.74
CA ALA A 73 1.71 9.32 1.67
C ALA A 73 1.37 10.80 1.84
N LYS A 74 2.39 11.65 2.03
CA LYS A 74 2.20 13.10 2.16
C LYS A 74 1.56 13.70 0.89
N ASN A 75 2.08 13.36 -0.28
CA ASN A 75 1.54 13.86 -1.55
C ASN A 75 0.07 13.48 -1.74
N ILE A 76 -0.32 12.26 -1.35
CA ILE A 76 -1.71 11.82 -1.43
C ILE A 76 -2.59 12.62 -0.46
N VAL A 77 -2.17 12.78 0.79
CA VAL A 77 -2.90 13.59 1.77
C VAL A 77 -3.08 15.02 1.26
N ASP A 78 -2.01 15.65 0.79
CA ASP A 78 -2.04 17.03 0.28
C ASP A 78 -2.93 17.14 -0.96
N ALA A 79 -2.88 16.15 -1.89
CA ALA A 79 -3.71 16.12 -3.08
C ALA A 79 -5.20 15.93 -2.77
N VAL A 80 -5.55 15.06 -1.81
CA VAL A 80 -6.93 14.89 -1.36
C VAL A 80 -7.44 16.17 -0.71
N LYS A 81 -6.66 16.79 0.17
CA LYS A 81 -7.02 18.05 0.83
C LYS A 81 -7.23 19.22 -0.14
N ALA A 82 -6.58 19.19 -1.29
CA ALA A 82 -6.74 20.19 -2.34
C ALA A 82 -8.04 20.03 -3.16
N GLN A 83 -8.76 18.91 -3.00
CA GLN A 83 -10.01 18.69 -3.73
C GLN A 83 -11.18 19.47 -3.11
N PRO A 84 -12.13 19.98 -3.92
CA PRO A 84 -13.32 20.64 -3.41
C PRO A 84 -14.22 19.69 -2.60
N ASN A 85 -14.24 18.39 -2.95
CA ASN A 85 -15.00 17.32 -2.28
C ASN A 85 -14.15 16.49 -1.31
N LYS A 86 -13.08 17.06 -0.75
CA LYS A 86 -12.12 16.37 0.14
C LYS A 86 -12.77 15.60 1.30
N ASP A 87 -13.90 16.08 1.79
CA ASP A 87 -14.60 15.50 2.92
C ASP A 87 -15.46 14.27 2.55
N ASP A 88 -15.59 13.98 1.26
CA ASP A 88 -16.32 12.83 0.73
C ASP A 88 -15.36 11.77 0.15
N ILE A 89 -14.09 12.13 -0.07
CA ILE A 89 -13.09 11.20 -0.62
C ILE A 89 -12.67 10.19 0.44
N LYS A 90 -12.81 8.90 0.12
CA LYS A 90 -12.34 7.80 0.98
C LYS A 90 -10.93 7.37 0.58
N VAL A 91 -10.01 7.34 1.54
CA VAL A 91 -8.62 6.95 1.30
C VAL A 91 -8.33 5.59 1.93
N VAL A 92 -7.90 4.63 1.13
CA VAL A 92 -7.48 3.31 1.58
C VAL A 92 -5.97 3.22 1.49
N TYR A 93 -5.32 3.20 2.62
CA TYR A 93 -3.88 2.99 2.72
C TYR A 93 -3.56 1.51 2.90
N ILE A 94 -2.66 0.97 2.11
CA ILE A 94 -2.17 -0.39 2.29
C ILE A 94 -0.99 -0.39 3.24
N GLY A 95 -1.24 -0.78 4.49
CA GLY A 95 -0.25 -1.05 5.52
C GLY A 95 0.39 -2.43 5.37
N THR A 96 0.97 -2.94 6.43
CA THR A 96 1.59 -4.27 6.47
C THR A 96 1.49 -4.90 7.86
N VAL A 97 1.33 -6.22 7.94
CA VAL A 97 1.40 -6.96 9.20
C VAL A 97 2.77 -6.85 9.88
N ALA A 98 3.83 -6.54 9.13
CA ALA A 98 5.16 -6.27 9.68
C ALA A 98 5.17 -5.13 10.73
N GLN A 99 4.17 -4.24 10.71
CA GLN A 99 4.00 -3.20 11.72
C GLN A 99 3.70 -3.75 13.12
N THR A 100 3.22 -4.99 13.22
CA THR A 100 2.95 -5.66 14.51
C THR A 100 4.15 -6.43 15.05
N GLY A 101 5.24 -6.47 14.29
CA GLY A 101 6.52 -7.04 14.69
C GLY A 101 6.54 -8.56 14.74
N ASP A 102 7.61 -9.10 15.32
CA ASP A 102 7.80 -10.52 15.48
C ASP A 102 6.80 -11.10 16.47
N ARG A 103 6.16 -12.19 16.08
CA ARG A 103 5.14 -12.92 16.85
C ARG A 103 5.65 -14.30 17.21
N ASN A 104 6.67 -14.32 18.08
CA ASN A 104 7.20 -15.55 18.63
C ASN A 104 6.13 -16.34 19.40
N ALA A 105 6.38 -17.65 19.57
CA ALA A 105 5.51 -18.50 20.37
C ALA A 105 5.31 -17.95 21.81
N PRO A 106 4.11 -18.12 22.41
CA PRO A 106 2.94 -18.80 21.87
C PRO A 106 2.27 -18.02 20.73
N ILE A 107 1.63 -18.74 19.79
CA ILE A 107 0.95 -18.13 18.64
C ILE A 107 -0.05 -17.09 19.12
N HIS A 108 0.09 -15.88 18.60
CA HIS A 108 -0.82 -14.78 18.87
C HIS A 108 -1.51 -14.37 17.57
N TRP A 109 -2.82 -14.55 17.51
CA TRP A 109 -3.62 -14.12 16.36
C TRP A 109 -3.79 -12.60 16.36
N ALA A 110 -3.51 -11.98 15.23
CA ALA A 110 -3.67 -10.55 15.06
C ALA A 110 -5.12 -10.11 15.25
N ARG A 111 -5.32 -8.97 15.89
CA ARG A 111 -6.62 -8.32 16.09
C ARG A 111 -6.53 -6.87 15.67
N THR A 112 -7.67 -6.34 15.24
CA THR A 112 -7.82 -4.89 15.06
C THR A 112 -7.52 -4.19 16.39
N GLY A 113 -6.67 -3.17 16.36
CA GLY A 113 -6.24 -2.46 17.55
C GLY A 113 -5.00 -3.02 18.26
N ASP A 114 -4.43 -4.13 17.78
CA ASP A 114 -3.13 -4.60 18.30
C ASP A 114 -2.08 -3.48 18.16
N PRO A 115 -1.23 -3.28 19.19
CA PRO A 115 -0.25 -2.21 19.19
C PRO A 115 0.78 -2.39 18.09
N ILE A 116 1.21 -1.29 17.50
CA ILE A 116 2.36 -1.26 16.60
C ILE A 116 3.62 -1.61 17.39
N LYS A 117 4.35 -2.62 16.92
CA LYS A 117 5.57 -3.12 17.55
C LYS A 117 6.59 -3.49 16.47
N ILE A 118 7.11 -2.50 15.77
CA ILE A 118 8.07 -2.70 14.69
C ILE A 118 9.46 -3.06 15.23
N SER A 119 10.18 -3.89 14.46
CA SER A 119 11.62 -4.05 14.65
C SER A 119 12.36 -2.82 14.12
N ILE A 120 13.35 -2.35 14.87
CA ILE A 120 14.23 -1.25 14.45
C ILE A 120 15.09 -1.60 13.24
N TYR A 121 15.20 -2.88 12.90
CA TYR A 121 15.95 -3.38 11.74
C TYR A 121 15.05 -3.57 10.51
N ASP A 122 13.73 -3.51 10.66
CA ASP A 122 12.79 -3.62 9.55
C ASP A 122 12.45 -2.24 8.98
N HIS A 123 13.30 -1.78 8.07
CA HIS A 123 13.13 -0.46 7.43
C HIS A 123 11.85 -0.36 6.59
N TYR A 124 11.36 -1.49 6.06
CA TYR A 124 10.07 -1.53 5.38
C TYR A 124 8.94 -1.23 6.36
N ALA A 125 8.85 -1.98 7.47
CA ALA A 125 7.84 -1.76 8.49
C ALA A 125 7.91 -0.34 9.08
N ILE A 126 9.12 0.18 9.33
CA ILE A 126 9.33 1.58 9.77
C ILE A 126 8.70 2.54 8.76
N SER A 127 9.03 2.40 7.47
CA SER A 127 8.53 3.30 6.43
C SER A 127 7.02 3.26 6.29
N LYS A 128 6.43 2.07 6.41
CA LYS A 128 4.97 1.87 6.34
C LYS A 128 4.27 2.42 7.57
N THR A 129 4.89 2.31 8.75
CA THR A 129 4.35 2.91 9.99
C THR A 129 4.36 4.43 9.94
N ILE A 130 5.45 5.05 9.50
CA ILE A 130 5.51 6.50 9.33
C ILE A 130 4.45 6.97 8.32
N ALA A 131 4.30 6.26 7.20
CA ALA A 131 3.27 6.59 6.21
C ALA A 131 1.85 6.47 6.78
N GLU A 132 1.55 5.45 7.58
CA GLU A 132 0.26 5.31 8.28
C GLU A 132 0.01 6.48 9.25
N SER A 133 1.03 6.87 10.03
CA SER A 133 0.93 8.02 10.93
C SER A 133 0.63 9.32 10.19
N ILE A 134 1.17 9.51 8.98
CA ILE A 134 0.85 10.67 8.13
C ILE A 134 -0.66 10.71 7.81
N PHE A 135 -1.29 9.57 7.51
CA PHE A 135 -2.73 9.51 7.30
C PHE A 135 -3.49 9.75 8.61
N ALA A 136 -3.08 9.11 9.70
CA ALA A 136 -3.73 9.26 11.02
C ALA A 136 -3.74 10.72 11.53
N GLU A 137 -2.65 11.44 11.31
CA GLU A 137 -2.50 12.83 11.72
C GLU A 137 -2.97 13.83 10.67
N SER A 138 -3.38 13.35 9.50
CA SER A 138 -3.73 14.20 8.36
C SER A 138 -4.97 15.07 8.59
N GLY A 139 -5.91 14.61 9.42
CA GLY A 139 -7.23 15.20 9.54
C GLY A 139 -8.15 14.91 8.35
N LEU A 140 -7.83 13.91 7.52
CA LEU A 140 -8.76 13.40 6.51
C LEU A 140 -9.95 12.76 7.23
N LYS A 141 -11.16 13.03 6.73
CA LYS A 141 -12.40 12.59 7.37
C LYS A 141 -12.64 11.09 7.21
N HIS A 142 -12.31 10.55 6.03
CA HIS A 142 -12.54 9.15 5.71
C HIS A 142 -11.23 8.51 5.22
N TRP A 143 -10.65 7.68 6.07
CA TRP A 143 -9.48 6.88 5.70
C TRP A 143 -9.43 5.58 6.51
N VAL A 144 -8.80 4.57 5.93
CA VAL A 144 -8.56 3.28 6.58
C VAL A 144 -7.18 2.75 6.22
N SER A 145 -6.53 2.07 7.15
CA SER A 145 -5.30 1.32 6.92
C SER A 145 -5.57 -0.18 6.90
N LEU A 146 -5.26 -0.82 5.78
CA LEU A 146 -5.30 -2.27 5.65
C LEU A 146 -3.89 -2.83 5.80
N ARG A 147 -3.56 -3.40 6.95
CA ARG A 147 -2.28 -4.06 7.20
C ARG A 147 -2.28 -5.46 6.60
N GLN A 148 -1.93 -5.54 5.32
CA GLN A 148 -1.92 -6.80 4.58
C GLN A 148 -0.75 -7.70 4.97
N SER A 149 -1.00 -9.01 4.90
CA SER A 149 -0.01 -10.08 5.01
C SER A 149 0.80 -10.24 3.71
N GLY A 150 1.58 -11.29 3.59
CA GLY A 150 2.25 -11.65 2.34
C GLY A 150 1.23 -11.93 1.23
N ILE A 151 1.55 -11.52 0.00
CA ILE A 151 0.69 -11.73 -1.17
C ILE A 151 1.25 -12.84 -2.03
N LEU A 152 0.46 -13.92 -2.17
CA LEU A 152 0.78 -15.04 -3.07
C LEU A 152 0.36 -14.70 -4.50
N TYR A 153 1.28 -14.88 -5.43
CA TYR A 153 1.04 -14.73 -6.86
C TYR A 153 1.69 -15.90 -7.63
N PRO A 154 1.21 -16.28 -8.83
CA PRO A 154 1.63 -17.48 -9.54
C PRO A 154 3.15 -17.61 -9.74
N ASP A 155 3.82 -16.50 -9.97
CA ASP A 155 5.25 -16.46 -10.22
C ASP A 155 6.12 -16.23 -8.96
N ILE A 156 5.57 -16.34 -7.76
CA ILE A 156 6.30 -16.08 -6.50
C ILE A 156 7.53 -16.97 -6.38
N LEU A 157 7.44 -18.22 -6.82
CA LEU A 157 8.55 -19.18 -6.78
C LEU A 157 9.74 -18.78 -7.67
N LYS A 158 9.51 -17.92 -8.67
CA LYS A 158 10.58 -17.37 -9.51
C LYS A 158 11.33 -16.20 -8.85
N ASN A 159 10.73 -15.62 -7.81
CA ASN A 159 11.24 -14.44 -7.13
C ASN A 159 11.07 -14.58 -5.61
N ILE A 160 11.48 -15.72 -5.05
CA ILE A 160 11.40 -15.95 -3.61
C ILE A 160 12.30 -14.92 -2.90
N ASP A 161 11.71 -14.19 -1.95
CA ASP A 161 12.47 -13.31 -1.09
C ASP A 161 13.38 -14.16 -0.19
N PRO A 162 14.69 -13.90 -0.13
CA PRO A 162 15.62 -14.63 0.72
C PRO A 162 15.21 -14.69 2.20
N ILE A 163 14.46 -13.72 2.70
CA ILE A 163 13.95 -13.70 4.07
C ILE A 163 13.10 -14.95 4.38
N MET A 164 12.44 -15.54 3.39
CA MET A 164 11.64 -16.75 3.56
C MET A 164 12.47 -17.96 4.02
N PHE A 165 13.78 -17.96 3.76
CA PHE A 165 14.69 -19.01 4.24
C PHE A 165 15.20 -18.77 5.66
N HIS A 166 14.91 -17.62 6.24
CA HIS A 166 15.25 -17.28 7.63
C HIS A 166 14.09 -17.53 8.60
N VAL A 167 12.92 -17.89 8.10
CA VAL A 167 11.78 -18.24 8.95
C VAL A 167 11.97 -19.63 9.54
N PRO A 168 11.76 -19.83 10.84
CA PRO A 168 11.80 -21.15 11.45
C PRO A 168 10.84 -22.12 10.78
N ILE A 169 11.24 -23.38 10.57
CA ILE A 169 10.43 -24.39 9.88
C ILE A 169 9.09 -24.67 10.55
N ASN A 170 8.99 -24.40 11.85
CA ASN A 170 7.76 -24.48 12.64
C ASN A 170 7.05 -23.12 12.81
N GLY A 171 7.49 -22.11 12.06
CA GLY A 171 6.85 -20.81 12.04
C GLY A 171 5.53 -20.84 11.28
N VAL A 172 4.64 -19.89 11.60
CA VAL A 172 3.39 -19.67 10.90
C VAL A 172 3.49 -18.37 10.12
N LEU A 173 3.17 -18.41 8.84
CA LEU A 173 3.10 -17.25 7.96
C LEU A 173 1.66 -17.08 7.48
N GLU A 174 1.20 -15.84 7.48
CA GLU A 174 -0.11 -15.46 6.95
C GLU A 174 0.05 -14.98 5.50
N TRP A 175 -0.81 -15.46 4.62
CA TRP A 175 -0.80 -15.12 3.21
C TRP A 175 -2.21 -14.85 2.69
N ALA A 176 -2.31 -13.92 1.76
CA ALA A 176 -3.50 -13.71 0.95
C ALA A 176 -3.16 -13.93 -0.52
N THR A 177 -4.14 -14.32 -1.34
CA THR A 177 -3.94 -14.38 -2.80
C THR A 177 -4.05 -12.98 -3.41
N VAL A 178 -3.51 -12.79 -4.60
CA VAL A 178 -3.69 -11.54 -5.37
C VAL A 178 -5.17 -11.28 -5.62
N GLU A 179 -5.93 -12.34 -5.93
CA GLU A 179 -7.37 -12.26 -6.20
C GLU A 179 -8.16 -11.82 -4.97
N ASP A 180 -7.86 -12.39 -3.80
CA ASP A 180 -8.57 -12.04 -2.57
C ASP A 180 -8.22 -10.64 -2.10
N SER A 181 -6.93 -10.27 -2.21
CA SER A 181 -6.50 -8.90 -1.94
C SER A 181 -7.18 -7.89 -2.88
N GLY A 182 -7.29 -8.22 -4.17
CA GLY A 182 -7.98 -7.39 -5.14
C GLY A 182 -9.48 -7.25 -4.85
N ARG A 183 -10.17 -8.35 -4.49
CA ARG A 183 -11.58 -8.33 -4.09
C ARG A 183 -11.81 -7.49 -2.83
N LEU A 184 -10.94 -7.63 -1.83
CA LEU A 184 -11.02 -6.82 -0.61
C LEU A 184 -10.97 -5.33 -0.94
N LEU A 185 -10.02 -4.92 -1.78
CA LEU A 185 -9.87 -3.53 -2.20
C LEU A 185 -11.08 -3.05 -3.02
N ALA A 186 -11.65 -3.88 -3.88
CA ALA A 186 -12.84 -3.54 -4.63
C ALA A 186 -14.06 -3.39 -3.71
N ASN A 187 -14.26 -4.32 -2.77
CA ASN A 187 -15.38 -4.30 -1.83
C ASN A 187 -15.38 -3.06 -0.93
N ILE A 188 -14.20 -2.54 -0.55
CA ILE A 188 -14.11 -1.30 0.24
C ILE A 188 -14.64 -0.09 -0.53
N CYS A 189 -14.66 -0.15 -1.86
CA CYS A 189 -15.23 0.88 -2.70
C CYS A 189 -16.76 0.74 -2.87
N GLU A 190 -17.37 -0.30 -2.32
CA GLU A 190 -18.83 -0.45 -2.34
C GLU A 190 -19.49 0.48 -1.31
N PRO A 191 -20.67 1.06 -1.63
CA PRO A 191 -21.31 2.07 -0.79
C PRO A 191 -21.70 1.59 0.61
N ASP A 192 -21.96 0.30 0.76
CA ASP A 192 -22.53 -0.29 1.99
C ASP A 192 -21.48 -0.94 2.92
N VAL A 193 -20.19 -0.77 2.63
CA VAL A 193 -19.14 -1.29 3.52
C VAL A 193 -18.96 -0.35 4.70
N PRO A 194 -19.12 -0.82 5.97
CA PRO A 194 -18.87 -0.02 7.16
C PRO A 194 -17.44 0.56 7.16
N GLU A 195 -17.31 1.76 7.71
CA GLU A 195 -16.01 2.47 7.83
C GLU A 195 -15.26 2.10 9.12
N ASP A 196 -15.81 1.17 9.93
CA ASP A 196 -15.28 0.76 11.25
C ASP A 196 -14.21 -0.34 11.19
#